data_aa0e833934fa6db3989f56e9fbd4ec12
#
_entry.id   aa0e833934fa6db3989f56e9fbd4ec12
#
_cell.length_a   1.000
_cell.length_b   1.000
_cell.length_c   1.000
_cell.angle_alpha   90.00
_cell.angle_beta   90.00
_cell.angle_gamma   90.00
#
_symmetry.space_group_name_H-M   'P 1'
#
loop_
_entity.id
_entity.type
_entity.pdbx_description
1 polymer ?
#
loop_
_entity_poly.entity_id
_entity_poly.type
_entity_poly.pdbx_seq_one_letter_code
_entity_poly.pdbx_strand_id
1 'polypeptide(L)'
;MKNKYMITGALLCAGMLSVTGCGKTAIQETEPVESEVTQEAGTEENSSVQEETSAEETADSWTDAIEGLPADFIMGMDASSVLVEENSGVTYYNFDGEEQDVFKTFAQAGVNYIRLRVWNDPYDENGNGYGGGNNDLATAITLGKRATDNGMKVSIDFHYSDFWADPSRQHAPKAWADMGLDEKSQALYEYTKDSLTQLMDAGVDVGMVQIGNEINYGMCGETETDKVITLLKSGSKAVREVEQAYDKDIDIVVHYTRITDKGDVLNLVSQLVDNGLDFDMIGMSYYPFWDGSLDNMKRVLELIQERYQKKVFLAETSYAYTLEDGDGSGNSFGSESDVVDGYPASVEGQATIIHDVCKAVNEAGGLGIFYWEGAWIPVGDAKADNSAVWEEFGSGWASSFAADYDPEQAGKYYGGCSWDNQAFFDFTGHPLDSLHVFEYMRNGK
;
A
#
# COMPACT_ATOMS: atom_id res chain seq x y z
N MET A 1 40.35 -11.95 4.22
CA MET A 1 40.11 -10.52 4.06
C MET A 1 38.60 -10.41 3.92
N LYS A 2 37.95 -10.00 4.98
CA LYS A 2 36.46 -9.94 5.07
C LYS A 2 36.05 -8.60 4.49
N ASN A 3 35.39 -8.58 3.33
CA ASN A 3 34.67 -7.41 2.85
C ASN A 3 33.30 -7.37 3.57
N LYS A 4 33.13 -6.40 4.43
CA LYS A 4 31.84 -6.00 4.94
C LYS A 4 31.15 -5.17 3.84
N TYR A 5 30.15 -5.70 3.21
CA TYR A 5 29.21 -4.91 2.45
C TYR A 5 28.14 -4.41 3.43
N MET A 6 28.17 -3.14 3.76
CA MET A 6 27.04 -2.42 4.33
C MET A 6 26.03 -2.22 3.19
N ILE A 7 24.94 -2.95 3.23
CA ILE A 7 23.80 -2.74 2.35
C ILE A 7 22.99 -1.61 2.97
N THR A 8 23.16 -0.41 2.43
CA THR A 8 22.25 0.70 2.70
C THR A 8 21.12 0.58 1.69
N GLY A 9 19.99 0.06 2.12
CA GLY A 9 18.77 0.05 1.32
C GLY A 9 18.28 1.49 1.12
N ALA A 10 18.62 2.07 0.00
CA ALA A 10 18.09 3.35 -0.42
C ALA A 10 17.11 3.09 -1.57
N LEU A 11 15.82 3.00 -1.26
CA LEU A 11 14.78 3.27 -2.25
C LEU A 11 14.86 4.76 -2.58
N LEU A 12 15.54 5.11 -3.66
CA LEU A 12 15.58 6.46 -4.21
C LEU A 12 14.40 6.64 -5.18
N CYS A 13 13.28 7.12 -4.68
CA CYS A 13 12.30 7.83 -5.48
C CYS A 13 12.56 9.32 -5.38
N ALA A 14 13.53 9.86 -6.13
CA ALA A 14 13.61 11.29 -6.42
C ALA A 14 14.52 11.55 -7.62
N GLY A 15 13.94 11.59 -8.80
CA GLY A 15 14.56 12.17 -9.99
C GLY A 15 14.40 13.68 -9.97
N MET A 16 15.37 14.44 -9.44
CA MET A 16 15.48 15.88 -9.71
C MET A 16 16.38 16.11 -10.92
N LEU A 17 15.80 16.52 -12.03
CA LEU A 17 16.51 17.14 -13.13
C LEU A 17 16.77 18.62 -12.78
N SER A 18 17.99 18.96 -12.37
CA SER A 18 18.45 20.32 -12.27
C SER A 18 19.17 20.74 -13.56
N VAL A 19 18.57 21.69 -14.26
CA VAL A 19 19.19 22.40 -15.37
C VAL A 19 20.15 23.44 -14.84
N THR A 20 21.44 23.30 -15.11
CA THR A 20 22.48 24.27 -14.78
C THR A 20 22.50 25.39 -15.80
N GLY A 21 22.15 26.60 -15.36
CA GLY A 21 22.43 27.84 -16.07
C GLY A 21 23.52 28.63 -15.36
N CYS A 22 24.62 28.89 -16.04
CA CYS A 22 25.79 29.62 -15.58
C CYS A 22 25.54 31.13 -15.50
N GLY A 23 25.90 31.77 -14.37
CA GLY A 23 25.95 33.24 -14.25
C GLY A 23 26.70 33.65 -13.01
N LYS A 24 27.99 34.01 -13.15
CA LYS A 24 28.82 34.60 -12.09
C LYS A 24 28.43 36.07 -11.85
N THR A 25 28.24 36.46 -10.59
CA THR A 25 28.65 37.79 -10.13
C THR A 25 28.88 37.73 -8.60
N ALA A 26 30.04 38.17 -8.17
CA ALA A 26 30.45 38.37 -6.79
C ALA A 26 29.93 39.68 -6.27
N ILE A 27 29.66 39.77 -4.94
CA ILE A 27 29.91 40.97 -4.10
C ILE A 27 29.62 40.67 -2.62
N GLN A 28 30.69 40.78 -1.83
CA GLN A 28 30.90 41.36 -0.48
C GLN A 28 30.04 40.92 0.74
N GLU A 29 30.81 40.42 1.71
CA GLU A 29 30.54 40.37 3.17
C GLU A 29 30.30 41.77 3.79
N THR A 30 29.38 41.82 4.75
CA THR A 30 29.43 42.83 5.82
C THR A 30 28.96 42.17 7.12
N GLU A 31 29.79 42.34 8.14
CA GLU A 31 29.62 41.90 9.53
C GLU A 31 28.58 42.72 10.31
N PRO A 32 28.21 42.26 11.55
CA PRO A 32 27.01 42.66 12.27
C PRO A 32 27.25 43.92 13.15
N VAL A 33 26.17 44.64 13.38
CA VAL A 33 26.13 45.75 14.36
C VAL A 33 25.30 45.31 15.57
N GLU A 34 25.96 45.26 16.72
CA GLU A 34 25.35 45.26 18.06
C GLU A 34 24.69 46.63 18.36
N SER A 35 23.54 46.61 19.03
CA SER A 35 23.08 47.80 19.78
C SER A 35 22.37 47.40 21.07
N GLU A 36 22.82 48.08 22.08
CA GLU A 36 22.60 47.89 23.50
C GLU A 36 21.18 48.20 24.00
N VAL A 37 20.95 47.58 25.15
CA VAL A 37 19.85 47.64 26.09
C VAL A 37 19.68 49.04 26.73
N THR A 38 18.45 49.49 26.92
CA THR A 38 18.08 50.34 28.06
C THR A 38 16.78 49.83 28.70
N GLN A 39 16.88 49.51 29.99
CA GLN A 39 15.77 49.27 30.90
C GLN A 39 15.12 50.60 31.28
N GLU A 40 13.80 50.66 31.31
CA GLU A 40 13.05 51.53 32.22
C GLU A 40 11.90 50.77 32.88
N ALA A 41 11.81 50.94 34.20
CA ALA A 41 10.82 50.36 35.08
C ALA A 41 9.56 51.23 35.16
N GLY A 42 8.39 50.64 35.23
CA GLY A 42 7.12 51.34 35.44
C GLY A 42 5.96 50.44 35.80
N THR A 43 5.76 50.34 37.11
CA THR A 43 4.51 50.18 37.90
C THR A 43 3.38 49.29 37.46
N GLU A 44 3.01 48.44 38.41
CA GLU A 44 1.85 47.55 38.51
C GLU A 44 0.51 48.25 38.27
N GLU A 45 -0.35 47.64 37.46
CA GLU A 45 -1.81 47.70 37.62
C GLU A 45 -2.40 46.31 37.48
N ASN A 46 -3.08 45.91 38.55
CA ASN A 46 -3.75 44.67 38.77
C ASN A 46 -5.06 44.62 37.96
N SER A 47 -5.12 43.85 36.91
CA SER A 47 -6.35 43.53 36.22
C SER A 47 -6.54 42.00 36.22
N SER A 48 -7.54 41.54 36.95
CA SER A 48 -8.00 40.16 36.98
C SER A 48 -8.45 39.71 35.60
N VAL A 49 -7.58 38.98 34.91
CA VAL A 49 -7.93 38.22 33.72
C VAL A 49 -8.52 36.91 34.21
N GLN A 50 -9.80 36.68 33.91
CA GLN A 50 -10.40 35.37 33.99
C GLN A 50 -9.63 34.45 33.06
N GLU A 51 -9.06 33.39 33.60
CA GLU A 51 -8.62 32.22 32.83
C GLU A 51 -9.86 31.61 32.15
N GLU A 52 -10.02 31.93 30.87
CA GLU A 52 -10.76 31.01 29.99
C GLU A 52 -9.93 29.72 29.92
N THR A 53 -10.37 28.73 30.65
CA THR A 53 -9.95 27.35 30.41
C THR A 53 -10.39 27.00 29.01
N SER A 54 -9.45 27.09 28.04
CA SER A 54 -9.58 26.38 26.80
C SER A 54 -9.75 24.90 27.17
N ALA A 55 -10.89 24.31 26.85
CA ALA A 55 -11.03 22.88 26.86
C ALA A 55 -9.92 22.37 25.92
N GLU A 56 -8.93 21.69 26.46
CA GLU A 56 -8.09 20.79 25.67
C GLU A 56 -9.10 19.83 25.03
N GLU A 57 -9.30 19.91 23.72
CA GLU A 57 -9.88 18.81 22.98
C GLU A 57 -8.96 17.61 23.28
N THR A 58 -9.48 16.68 24.06
CA THR A 58 -8.81 15.40 24.28
C THR A 58 -8.71 14.75 22.91
N ALA A 59 -7.48 14.57 22.42
CA ALA A 59 -7.26 13.81 21.19
C ALA A 59 -7.98 12.47 21.30
N ASP A 60 -8.72 12.08 20.25
CA ASP A 60 -9.41 10.79 20.23
C ASP A 60 -8.40 9.67 20.46
N SER A 61 -8.79 8.69 21.25
CA SER A 61 -7.98 7.49 21.44
C SER A 61 -8.24 6.51 20.29
N TRP A 62 -7.23 5.77 19.85
CA TRP A 62 -7.40 4.69 18.87
C TRP A 62 -8.40 3.59 19.33
N THR A 63 -8.79 3.62 20.59
CA THR A 63 -9.81 2.76 21.17
C THR A 63 -11.22 3.34 21.10
N ASP A 64 -11.38 4.55 20.58
CA ASP A 64 -12.69 5.21 20.46
C ASP A 64 -13.35 4.82 19.13
N ALA A 65 -14.69 4.79 19.14
CA ALA A 65 -15.41 4.61 17.89
C ALA A 65 -15.35 5.88 17.03
N ILE A 66 -15.14 5.73 15.73
CA ILE A 66 -15.22 6.85 14.79
C ILE A 66 -16.68 7.21 14.56
N GLU A 67 -17.05 8.45 14.89
CA GLU A 67 -18.43 8.93 14.73
C GLU A 67 -18.84 8.93 13.26
N GLY A 68 -20.03 8.38 12.97
CA GLY A 68 -20.58 8.37 11.62
C GLY A 68 -19.93 7.38 10.66
N LEU A 69 -19.12 6.44 11.14
CA LEU A 69 -18.50 5.42 10.31
C LEU A 69 -19.55 4.53 9.62
N PRO A 70 -19.61 4.47 8.27
CA PRO A 70 -20.59 3.66 7.56
C PRO A 70 -20.47 2.17 7.89
N ALA A 71 -21.58 1.44 7.89
CA ALA A 71 -21.57 0.00 8.19
C ALA A 71 -20.75 -0.80 7.16
N ASP A 72 -20.69 -0.33 5.94
CA ASP A 72 -19.95 -0.89 4.80
C ASP A 72 -18.57 -0.25 4.57
N PHE A 73 -18.07 0.56 5.53
CA PHE A 73 -16.73 1.11 5.47
C PHE A 73 -15.70 -0.02 5.33
N ILE A 74 -14.84 0.07 4.33
CA ILE A 74 -13.85 -0.95 4.01
C ILE A 74 -12.74 -0.91 5.07
N MET A 75 -12.65 -1.96 5.85
CA MET A 75 -11.56 -2.27 6.77
C MET A 75 -10.76 -3.40 6.12
N GLY A 76 -9.96 -3.03 5.12
CA GLY A 76 -9.30 -3.97 4.24
C GLY A 76 -7.90 -4.32 4.70
N MET A 77 -7.45 -5.50 4.26
CA MET A 77 -6.10 -6.00 4.49
C MET A 77 -5.53 -6.58 3.20
N ASP A 78 -4.34 -6.17 2.78
CA ASP A 78 -3.56 -6.94 1.81
C ASP A 78 -2.88 -8.09 2.54
N ALA A 79 -3.00 -9.29 1.98
CA ALA A 79 -2.52 -10.53 2.57
C ALA A 79 -1.96 -11.48 1.50
N SER A 80 -1.33 -10.92 0.48
CA SER A 80 -0.89 -11.63 -0.71
C SER A 80 0.30 -12.55 -0.46
N SER A 81 1.12 -12.27 0.57
CA SER A 81 2.31 -13.07 0.95
C SER A 81 2.00 -14.28 1.85
N VAL A 82 0.80 -14.36 2.44
CA VAL A 82 0.46 -15.35 3.48
C VAL A 82 0.79 -16.80 3.10
N LEU A 83 0.49 -17.21 1.86
CA LEU A 83 0.70 -18.62 1.46
C LEU A 83 2.19 -19.01 1.45
N VAL A 84 3.06 -18.11 0.99
CA VAL A 84 4.52 -18.38 0.96
C VAL A 84 5.13 -18.27 2.35
N GLU A 85 4.58 -17.43 3.23
CA GLU A 85 4.94 -17.36 4.64
C GLU A 85 4.68 -18.71 5.33
N GLU A 86 3.45 -19.23 5.22
CA GLU A 86 3.06 -20.52 5.75
C GLU A 86 3.90 -21.67 5.18
N ASN A 87 4.17 -21.67 3.87
CA ASN A 87 5.05 -22.64 3.21
C ASN A 87 6.49 -22.58 3.71
N SER A 88 6.95 -21.41 4.13
CA SER A 88 8.28 -21.19 4.74
C SER A 88 8.33 -21.62 6.22
N GLY A 89 7.21 -22.07 6.79
CA GLY A 89 7.11 -22.56 8.15
C GLY A 89 6.60 -21.53 9.17
N VAL A 90 6.12 -20.37 8.73
CA VAL A 90 5.44 -19.41 9.60
C VAL A 90 4.13 -20.02 10.12
N THR A 91 3.86 -19.80 11.40
CA THR A 91 2.60 -20.17 12.05
C THR A 91 1.95 -18.91 12.59
N TYR A 92 0.67 -18.70 12.28
CA TYR A 92 -0.11 -17.59 12.84
C TYR A 92 -0.97 -18.06 14.02
N TYR A 93 -1.16 -17.17 14.98
CA TYR A 93 -1.91 -17.42 16.18
C TYR A 93 -3.09 -16.46 16.32
N ASN A 94 -4.06 -16.82 17.16
CA ASN A 94 -5.11 -15.92 17.61
C ASN A 94 -4.68 -15.14 18.88
N PHE A 95 -5.54 -14.25 19.38
CA PHE A 95 -5.27 -13.46 20.59
C PHE A 95 -5.18 -14.31 21.89
N ASP A 96 -5.64 -15.55 21.86
CA ASP A 96 -5.50 -16.49 22.97
C ASP A 96 -4.17 -17.28 22.90
N GLY A 97 -3.35 -17.07 21.86
CA GLY A 97 -2.09 -17.77 21.60
C GLY A 97 -2.28 -19.18 21.05
N GLU A 98 -3.44 -19.49 20.50
CA GLU A 98 -3.70 -20.75 19.80
C GLU A 98 -3.44 -20.59 18.30
N GLU A 99 -2.84 -21.62 17.67
CA GLU A 99 -2.65 -21.66 16.21
C GLU A 99 -4.00 -21.48 15.48
N GLN A 100 -4.07 -20.52 14.56
CA GLN A 100 -5.29 -20.21 13.85
C GLN A 100 -4.98 -19.68 12.44
N ASP A 101 -5.87 -19.99 11.48
CA ASP A 101 -5.87 -19.36 10.17
C ASP A 101 -5.89 -17.82 10.31
N VAL A 102 -4.91 -17.14 9.69
CA VAL A 102 -4.74 -15.69 9.78
C VAL A 102 -5.97 -14.92 9.27
N PHE A 103 -6.67 -15.43 8.24
CA PHE A 103 -7.90 -14.82 7.73
C PHE A 103 -9.03 -14.86 8.76
N LYS A 104 -9.08 -15.91 9.58
CA LYS A 104 -10.02 -15.97 10.69
C LYS A 104 -9.68 -14.96 11.78
N THR A 105 -8.40 -14.78 12.09
CA THR A 105 -7.95 -13.77 13.05
C THR A 105 -8.27 -12.36 12.55
N PHE A 106 -8.04 -12.05 11.27
CA PHE A 106 -8.44 -10.79 10.64
C PHE A 106 -9.95 -10.54 10.75
N ALA A 107 -10.78 -11.52 10.36
CA ALA A 107 -12.23 -11.38 10.43
C ALA A 107 -12.72 -11.14 11.88
N GLN A 108 -12.13 -11.81 12.87
CA GLN A 108 -12.44 -11.61 14.29
C GLN A 108 -12.04 -10.22 14.79
N ALA A 109 -10.98 -9.64 14.25
CA ALA A 109 -10.54 -8.28 14.54
C ALA A 109 -11.32 -7.17 13.80
N GLY A 110 -12.30 -7.54 12.95
CA GLY A 110 -13.15 -6.57 12.25
C GLY A 110 -12.76 -6.27 10.80
N VAL A 111 -11.72 -6.91 10.27
CA VAL A 111 -11.39 -6.83 8.84
C VAL A 111 -12.53 -7.45 8.02
N ASN A 112 -12.97 -6.75 6.96
CA ASN A 112 -14.13 -7.16 6.16
C ASN A 112 -13.81 -7.33 4.66
N TYR A 113 -12.56 -7.04 4.27
CA TYR A 113 -12.12 -7.12 2.89
C TYR A 113 -10.66 -7.57 2.81
N ILE A 114 -10.32 -8.42 1.83
CA ILE A 114 -8.95 -8.83 1.56
C ILE A 114 -8.56 -8.38 0.16
N ARG A 115 -7.41 -7.73 0.00
CA ARG A 115 -6.81 -7.40 -1.29
C ARG A 115 -5.74 -8.43 -1.62
N LEU A 116 -5.78 -8.94 -2.86
CA LEU A 116 -4.83 -9.93 -3.38
C LEU A 116 -4.29 -9.45 -4.72
N ARG A 117 -2.97 -9.25 -4.80
CA ARG A 117 -2.29 -8.97 -6.07
C ARG A 117 -2.19 -10.23 -6.92
N VAL A 118 -2.23 -10.05 -8.23
CA VAL A 118 -2.14 -11.14 -9.21
C VAL A 118 -1.15 -10.77 -10.31
N TRP A 119 -0.15 -11.61 -10.46
CA TRP A 119 0.84 -11.57 -11.53
C TRP A 119 0.53 -12.62 -12.59
N ASN A 120 0.97 -12.39 -13.84
CA ASN A 120 0.62 -13.29 -14.95
C ASN A 120 1.34 -14.63 -14.86
N ASP A 121 2.67 -14.61 -14.75
CA ASP A 121 3.53 -15.79 -14.69
C ASP A 121 4.80 -15.49 -13.90
N PRO A 122 4.74 -15.49 -12.55
CA PRO A 122 5.84 -15.07 -11.68
C PRO A 122 6.93 -16.15 -11.52
N TYR A 123 7.29 -16.81 -12.60
CA TYR A 123 8.27 -17.91 -12.60
C TYR A 123 9.27 -17.78 -13.76
N ASP A 124 10.48 -18.30 -13.56
CA ASP A 124 11.46 -18.46 -14.65
C ASP A 124 11.10 -19.67 -15.55
N GLU A 125 11.91 -19.93 -16.58
CA GLU A 125 11.71 -21.04 -17.51
C GLU A 125 11.82 -22.45 -16.87
N ASN A 126 12.40 -22.54 -15.67
CA ASN A 126 12.55 -23.77 -14.90
C ASN A 126 11.48 -23.94 -13.82
N GLY A 127 10.58 -22.96 -13.68
CA GLY A 127 9.53 -22.94 -12.69
C GLY A 127 9.96 -22.42 -11.31
N ASN A 128 11.11 -21.73 -11.22
CA ASN A 128 11.52 -21.07 -9.99
C ASN A 128 10.75 -19.75 -9.80
N GLY A 129 10.21 -19.53 -8.61
CA GLY A 129 9.40 -18.36 -8.30
C GLY A 129 10.22 -17.07 -8.17
N TYR A 130 9.63 -15.95 -8.56
CA TYR A 130 10.28 -14.63 -8.51
C TYR A 130 10.34 -14.01 -7.10
N GLY A 131 9.65 -14.61 -6.12
CA GLY A 131 9.54 -14.07 -4.77
C GLY A 131 8.35 -13.13 -4.60
N GLY A 132 8.32 -12.40 -3.49
CA GLY A 132 7.24 -11.46 -3.19
C GLY A 132 5.84 -12.11 -3.10
N GLY A 133 5.78 -13.40 -2.72
CA GLY A 133 4.54 -14.16 -2.65
C GLY A 133 4.30 -15.09 -3.84
N ASN A 134 5.08 -15.01 -4.93
CA ASN A 134 4.83 -15.78 -6.16
C ASN A 134 3.35 -15.71 -6.60
N ASN A 135 2.78 -14.53 -6.60
CA ASN A 135 1.33 -14.26 -6.61
C ASN A 135 0.67 -14.55 -7.96
N ASP A 136 0.63 -15.79 -8.37
CA ASP A 136 -0.13 -16.24 -9.53
C ASP A 136 -1.65 -16.37 -9.23
N LEU A 137 -2.42 -16.69 -10.25
CA LEU A 137 -3.87 -16.89 -10.12
C LEU A 137 -4.24 -18.02 -9.15
N ALA A 138 -3.45 -19.10 -9.09
CA ALA A 138 -3.72 -20.23 -8.21
C ALA A 138 -3.55 -19.83 -6.73
N THR A 139 -2.55 -19.02 -6.43
CA THR A 139 -2.34 -18.40 -5.13
C THR A 139 -3.53 -17.51 -4.76
N ALA A 140 -3.96 -16.63 -5.67
CA ALA A 140 -5.10 -15.74 -5.43
C ALA A 140 -6.41 -16.51 -5.20
N ILE A 141 -6.65 -17.61 -5.94
CA ILE A 141 -7.81 -18.49 -5.70
C ILE A 141 -7.74 -19.11 -4.31
N THR A 142 -6.58 -19.60 -3.90
CA THR A 142 -6.38 -20.25 -2.59
C THR A 142 -6.66 -19.29 -1.45
N LEU A 143 -6.03 -18.11 -1.47
CA LEU A 143 -6.19 -17.07 -0.45
C LEU A 143 -7.59 -16.45 -0.49
N GLY A 144 -8.13 -16.19 -1.69
CA GLY A 144 -9.47 -15.62 -1.86
C GLY A 144 -10.58 -16.52 -1.30
N LYS A 145 -10.43 -17.84 -1.45
CA LYS A 145 -11.37 -18.80 -0.81
C LYS A 145 -11.31 -18.73 0.71
N ARG A 146 -10.10 -18.68 1.30
CA ARG A 146 -9.93 -18.54 2.75
C ARG A 146 -10.57 -17.24 3.27
N ALA A 147 -10.40 -16.13 2.56
CA ALA A 147 -11.04 -14.86 2.88
C ALA A 147 -12.58 -15.00 2.84
N THR A 148 -13.11 -15.55 1.75
CA THR A 148 -14.56 -15.77 1.56
C THR A 148 -15.15 -16.69 2.62
N ASP A 149 -14.47 -17.80 2.95
CA ASP A 149 -14.90 -18.77 3.97
C ASP A 149 -14.97 -18.13 5.37
N ASN A 150 -14.23 -17.04 5.60
CA ASN A 150 -14.27 -16.23 6.82
C ASN A 150 -15.20 -14.98 6.70
N GLY A 151 -16.01 -14.88 5.66
CA GLY A 151 -17.03 -13.84 5.48
C GLY A 151 -16.50 -12.49 4.98
N MET A 152 -15.27 -12.44 4.48
CA MET A 152 -14.68 -11.24 3.89
C MET A 152 -14.84 -11.25 2.36
N LYS A 153 -15.04 -10.08 1.78
CA LYS A 153 -14.98 -9.89 0.32
C LYS A 153 -13.52 -9.84 -0.15
N VAL A 154 -13.33 -9.99 -1.45
CA VAL A 154 -11.99 -9.97 -2.07
C VAL A 154 -11.90 -8.88 -3.12
N SER A 155 -10.83 -8.08 -3.05
CA SER A 155 -10.35 -7.17 -4.09
C SER A 155 -9.21 -7.86 -4.84
N ILE A 156 -9.35 -8.01 -6.14
CA ILE A 156 -8.29 -8.56 -7.00
C ILE A 156 -7.51 -7.40 -7.61
N ASP A 157 -6.21 -7.39 -7.37
CA ASP A 157 -5.28 -6.40 -7.90
C ASP A 157 -4.44 -6.99 -9.04
N PHE A 158 -4.84 -6.73 -10.28
CA PHE A 158 -4.07 -7.14 -11.44
C PHE A 158 -2.91 -6.18 -11.70
N HIS A 159 -1.69 -6.65 -11.53
CA HIS A 159 -0.49 -5.88 -11.89
C HIS A 159 -0.26 -5.81 -13.41
N TYR A 160 -0.80 -6.77 -14.18
CA TYR A 160 -0.51 -6.94 -15.61
C TYR A 160 0.99 -6.97 -15.90
N SER A 161 1.70 -7.70 -15.08
CA SER A 161 3.14 -7.90 -15.03
C SER A 161 3.40 -9.33 -14.52
N ASP A 162 4.60 -9.84 -14.66
CA ASP A 162 5.00 -11.13 -14.07
C ASP A 162 5.64 -10.97 -12.68
N PHE A 163 5.82 -9.72 -12.25
CA PHE A 163 6.41 -9.39 -10.95
C PHE A 163 5.86 -8.04 -10.47
N TRP A 164 6.46 -7.41 -9.47
CA TRP A 164 6.04 -6.12 -8.95
C TRP A 164 5.80 -5.09 -10.06
N ALA A 165 4.68 -4.40 -10.00
CA ALA A 165 4.40 -3.21 -10.78
C ALA A 165 4.20 -2.02 -9.83
N ASP A 166 4.94 -0.94 -10.08
CA ASP A 166 4.87 0.32 -9.34
C ASP A 166 5.25 1.49 -10.28
N PRO A 167 5.27 2.75 -9.83
CA PRO A 167 5.57 3.87 -10.72
C PRO A 167 6.93 3.81 -11.42
N SER A 168 7.89 3.06 -10.86
CA SER A 168 9.22 2.87 -11.46
C SER A 168 9.31 1.65 -12.37
N ARG A 169 8.34 0.74 -12.29
CA ARG A 169 8.33 -0.56 -12.97
C ARG A 169 6.93 -0.90 -13.45
N GLN A 170 6.72 -0.86 -14.74
CA GLN A 170 5.46 -1.23 -15.39
C GLN A 170 5.75 -2.19 -16.56
N HIS A 171 6.56 -3.22 -16.29
CA HIS A 171 6.93 -4.20 -17.30
C HIS A 171 5.72 -5.01 -17.76
N ALA A 172 5.62 -5.23 -19.07
CA ALA A 172 4.63 -6.17 -19.59
C ALA A 172 5.01 -7.62 -19.21
N PRO A 173 4.03 -8.52 -19.03
CA PRO A 173 4.31 -9.94 -18.90
C PRO A 173 5.24 -10.44 -20.01
N LYS A 174 6.13 -11.39 -19.72
CA LYS A 174 7.05 -12.00 -20.70
C LYS A 174 6.33 -12.41 -21.98
N ALA A 175 5.16 -13.02 -21.81
CA ALA A 175 4.35 -13.50 -22.93
C ALA A 175 3.81 -12.37 -23.83
N TRP A 176 3.77 -11.13 -23.34
CA TRP A 176 3.21 -9.97 -24.06
C TRP A 176 4.25 -8.93 -24.45
N ALA A 177 5.52 -9.13 -24.10
CA ALA A 177 6.59 -8.13 -24.25
C ALA A 177 6.78 -7.66 -25.71
N ASP A 178 6.66 -8.57 -26.69
CA ASP A 178 6.82 -8.30 -28.12
C ASP A 178 5.50 -7.99 -28.85
N MET A 179 4.36 -7.98 -28.14
CA MET A 179 3.04 -7.72 -28.74
C MET A 179 2.85 -6.25 -29.08
N GLY A 180 2.21 -5.98 -30.22
CA GLY A 180 1.67 -4.65 -30.53
C GLY A 180 0.49 -4.31 -29.60
N LEU A 181 0.10 -3.01 -29.55
CA LEU A 181 -0.94 -2.53 -28.65
C LEU A 181 -2.26 -3.31 -28.75
N ASP A 182 -2.72 -3.57 -29.98
CA ASP A 182 -3.99 -4.29 -30.21
C ASP A 182 -3.94 -5.74 -29.70
N GLU A 183 -2.82 -6.44 -29.93
CA GLU A 183 -2.60 -7.79 -29.46
C GLU A 183 -2.49 -7.82 -27.93
N LYS A 184 -1.73 -6.91 -27.34
CA LYS A 184 -1.59 -6.76 -25.88
C LYS A 184 -2.94 -6.43 -25.21
N SER A 185 -3.73 -5.54 -25.83
CA SER A 185 -5.07 -5.17 -25.39
C SER A 185 -6.01 -6.38 -25.37
N GLN A 186 -5.96 -7.23 -26.40
CA GLN A 186 -6.74 -8.45 -26.44
C GLN A 186 -6.26 -9.49 -25.41
N ALA A 187 -4.95 -9.67 -25.27
CA ALA A 187 -4.37 -10.58 -24.27
C ALA A 187 -4.74 -10.17 -22.84
N LEU A 188 -4.69 -8.87 -22.53
CA LEU A 188 -5.12 -8.32 -21.25
C LEU A 188 -6.61 -8.57 -20.97
N TYR A 189 -7.46 -8.32 -21.97
CA TYR A 189 -8.89 -8.61 -21.85
C TYR A 189 -9.15 -10.10 -21.57
N GLU A 190 -8.54 -11.00 -22.33
CA GLU A 190 -8.70 -12.45 -22.17
C GLU A 190 -8.20 -12.92 -20.81
N TYR A 191 -7.01 -12.49 -20.41
CA TYR A 191 -6.43 -12.82 -19.11
C TYR A 191 -7.30 -12.34 -17.94
N THR A 192 -7.77 -11.09 -17.97
CA THR A 192 -8.65 -10.56 -16.93
C THR A 192 -9.95 -11.35 -16.82
N LYS A 193 -10.59 -11.62 -17.97
CA LYS A 193 -11.83 -12.35 -18.03
C LYS A 193 -11.70 -13.79 -17.54
N ASP A 194 -10.67 -14.49 -18.03
CA ASP A 194 -10.43 -15.90 -17.67
C ASP A 194 -10.05 -16.02 -16.19
N SER A 195 -9.22 -15.12 -15.67
CA SER A 195 -8.82 -15.12 -14.25
C SER A 195 -10.01 -14.87 -13.34
N LEU A 196 -10.83 -13.86 -13.63
CA LEU A 196 -12.03 -13.59 -12.85
C LEU A 196 -13.06 -14.72 -12.93
N THR A 197 -13.23 -15.32 -14.11
CA THR A 197 -14.10 -16.50 -14.28
C THR A 197 -13.65 -17.64 -13.37
N GLN A 198 -12.35 -17.95 -13.33
CA GLN A 198 -11.81 -19.01 -12.47
C GLN A 198 -11.97 -18.68 -10.97
N LEU A 199 -11.76 -17.43 -10.55
CA LEU A 199 -11.99 -16.98 -9.17
C LEU A 199 -13.46 -17.16 -8.77
N MET A 200 -14.39 -16.70 -9.62
CA MET A 200 -15.83 -16.82 -9.38
C MET A 200 -16.29 -18.28 -9.35
N ASP A 201 -15.81 -19.13 -10.30
CA ASP A 201 -16.12 -20.57 -10.35
C ASP A 201 -15.58 -21.32 -9.12
N ALA A 202 -14.46 -20.84 -8.55
CA ALA A 202 -13.91 -21.38 -7.31
C ALA A 202 -14.69 -20.92 -6.06
N GLY A 203 -15.65 -19.99 -6.20
CA GLY A 203 -16.48 -19.48 -5.11
C GLY A 203 -15.84 -18.34 -4.32
N VAL A 204 -14.87 -17.62 -4.89
CA VAL A 204 -14.32 -16.39 -4.27
C VAL A 204 -15.34 -15.27 -4.39
N ASP A 205 -15.62 -14.57 -3.28
CA ASP A 205 -16.55 -13.43 -3.26
C ASP A 205 -15.83 -12.13 -3.71
N VAL A 206 -15.56 -12.06 -5.02
CA VAL A 206 -14.94 -10.88 -5.63
C VAL A 206 -15.94 -9.73 -5.62
N GLY A 207 -15.61 -8.65 -4.92
CA GLY A 207 -16.43 -7.44 -4.85
C GLY A 207 -15.74 -6.23 -5.48
N MET A 208 -14.45 -6.33 -5.81
CA MET A 208 -13.66 -5.23 -6.38
C MET A 208 -12.55 -5.78 -7.26
N VAL A 209 -12.27 -5.10 -8.36
CA VAL A 209 -11.16 -5.42 -9.26
C VAL A 209 -10.36 -4.17 -9.57
N GLN A 210 -9.09 -4.19 -9.21
CA GLN A 210 -8.12 -3.15 -9.55
C GLN A 210 -7.48 -3.52 -10.89
N ILE A 211 -7.62 -2.63 -11.88
CA ILE A 211 -7.09 -2.81 -13.24
C ILE A 211 -5.75 -2.05 -13.40
N GLY A 212 -4.68 -2.64 -12.94
CA GLY A 212 -3.33 -2.07 -12.87
C GLY A 212 -2.99 -1.50 -11.50
N ASN A 213 -1.72 -1.64 -11.08
CA ASN A 213 -1.21 -1.17 -9.80
C ASN A 213 -0.33 0.06 -9.98
N GLU A 214 -0.64 1.16 -9.26
CA GLU A 214 0.12 2.42 -9.21
C GLU A 214 0.55 2.95 -10.59
N ILE A 215 -0.40 3.03 -11.51
CA ILE A 215 -0.17 3.28 -12.94
C ILE A 215 0.11 4.76 -13.31
N ASN A 216 0.71 5.53 -12.41
CA ASN A 216 0.97 6.96 -12.59
C ASN A 216 1.73 7.27 -13.89
N TYR A 217 2.67 6.43 -14.28
CA TYR A 217 3.57 6.69 -15.42
C TYR A 217 3.49 5.65 -16.53
N GLY A 218 2.59 4.70 -16.42
CA GLY A 218 2.42 3.66 -17.42
C GLY A 218 1.71 2.43 -16.89
N MET A 219 1.48 1.46 -17.75
CA MET A 219 0.90 0.16 -17.42
C MET A 219 1.30 -0.87 -18.47
N CYS A 220 1.68 -2.07 -18.04
CA CYS A 220 1.92 -3.19 -18.94
C CYS A 220 2.90 -2.85 -20.10
N GLY A 221 3.99 -2.14 -19.78
CA GLY A 221 5.01 -1.70 -20.73
C GLY A 221 4.66 -0.49 -21.60
N GLU A 222 3.45 0.08 -21.48
CA GLU A 222 3.05 1.29 -22.20
C GLU A 222 3.10 2.52 -21.29
N THR A 223 3.62 3.64 -21.81
CA THR A 223 3.77 4.90 -21.07
C THR A 223 2.99 6.07 -21.70
N GLU A 224 2.52 5.90 -22.92
CA GLU A 224 1.69 6.91 -23.61
C GLU A 224 0.25 6.81 -23.10
N THR A 225 -0.33 7.92 -22.67
CA THR A 225 -1.67 7.98 -22.06
C THR A 225 -2.76 7.28 -22.87
N ASP A 226 -2.82 7.51 -24.18
CA ASP A 226 -3.82 6.92 -25.08
C ASP A 226 -3.69 5.39 -25.16
N LYS A 227 -2.47 4.87 -25.07
CA LYS A 227 -2.21 3.43 -25.03
C LYS A 227 -2.62 2.83 -23.69
N VAL A 228 -2.26 3.48 -22.57
CA VAL A 228 -2.68 3.06 -21.22
C VAL A 228 -4.21 3.05 -21.14
N ILE A 229 -4.88 4.09 -21.61
CA ILE A 229 -6.36 4.15 -21.66
C ILE A 229 -6.94 3.00 -22.50
N THR A 230 -6.29 2.61 -23.59
CA THR A 230 -6.73 1.48 -24.43
C THR A 230 -6.67 0.17 -23.64
N LEU A 231 -5.58 -0.07 -22.91
CA LEU A 231 -5.43 -1.24 -22.05
C LEU A 231 -6.44 -1.25 -20.91
N LEU A 232 -6.63 -0.11 -20.22
CA LEU A 232 -7.61 0.03 -19.14
C LEU A 232 -9.04 -0.26 -19.62
N LYS A 233 -9.42 0.22 -20.82
CA LYS A 233 -10.73 -0.09 -21.41
C LYS A 233 -10.92 -1.59 -21.65
N SER A 234 -9.87 -2.31 -22.00
CA SER A 234 -9.93 -3.77 -22.17
C SER A 234 -10.11 -4.50 -20.86
N GLY A 235 -9.38 -4.10 -19.82
CA GLY A 235 -9.58 -4.64 -18.47
C GLY A 235 -10.98 -4.36 -17.94
N SER A 236 -11.42 -3.10 -18.00
CA SER A 236 -12.77 -2.68 -17.60
C SER A 236 -13.86 -3.48 -18.31
N LYS A 237 -13.76 -3.63 -19.64
CA LYS A 237 -14.71 -4.44 -20.40
C LYS A 237 -14.76 -5.89 -19.93
N ALA A 238 -13.62 -6.50 -19.63
CA ALA A 238 -13.56 -7.87 -19.15
C ALA A 238 -14.27 -8.02 -17.81
N VAL A 239 -14.04 -7.08 -16.87
CA VAL A 239 -14.72 -7.07 -15.56
C VAL A 239 -16.23 -6.96 -15.73
N ARG A 240 -16.73 -5.99 -16.53
CA ARG A 240 -18.18 -5.82 -16.75
C ARG A 240 -18.84 -7.05 -17.38
N GLU A 241 -18.16 -7.75 -18.27
CA GLU A 241 -18.70 -8.99 -18.84
C GLU A 241 -18.78 -10.13 -17.81
N VAL A 242 -17.82 -10.23 -16.89
CA VAL A 242 -17.86 -11.22 -15.80
C VAL A 242 -18.94 -10.83 -14.78
N GLU A 243 -19.01 -9.56 -14.38
CA GLU A 243 -20.05 -9.01 -13.52
C GLU A 243 -21.45 -9.41 -14.03
N GLN A 244 -21.70 -9.18 -15.31
CA GLN A 244 -22.96 -9.54 -15.95
C GLN A 244 -23.19 -11.06 -16.00
N ALA A 245 -22.15 -11.85 -16.27
CA ALA A 245 -22.27 -13.31 -16.40
C ALA A 245 -22.60 -14.00 -15.07
N TYR A 246 -22.12 -13.45 -13.96
CA TYR A 246 -22.31 -14.00 -12.61
C TYR A 246 -23.40 -13.29 -11.80
N ASP A 247 -24.05 -12.27 -12.36
CA ASP A 247 -25.07 -11.43 -11.66
C ASP A 247 -24.51 -10.91 -10.31
N LYS A 248 -23.30 -10.37 -10.36
CA LYS A 248 -22.57 -9.80 -9.21
C LYS A 248 -22.39 -8.31 -9.41
N ASP A 249 -22.17 -7.58 -8.33
CA ASP A 249 -21.78 -6.17 -8.31
C ASP A 249 -20.28 -6.10 -8.01
N ILE A 250 -19.48 -5.68 -9.00
CA ILE A 250 -18.01 -5.64 -8.92
C ILE A 250 -17.53 -4.21 -9.24
N ASP A 251 -17.03 -3.52 -8.22
CA ASP A 251 -16.46 -2.18 -8.43
C ASP A 251 -15.12 -2.26 -9.19
N ILE A 252 -14.97 -1.46 -10.24
CA ILE A 252 -13.71 -1.31 -10.99
C ILE A 252 -12.89 -0.18 -10.40
N VAL A 253 -11.65 -0.48 -10.01
CA VAL A 253 -10.70 0.45 -9.40
C VAL A 253 -9.59 0.80 -10.37
N VAL A 254 -9.23 2.09 -10.45
CA VAL A 254 -7.96 2.56 -10.98
C VAL A 254 -7.11 3.07 -9.82
N HIS A 255 -5.87 2.62 -9.73
CA HIS A 255 -4.98 2.86 -8.61
C HIS A 255 -3.81 3.78 -8.96
N TYR A 256 -3.64 4.83 -8.17
CA TYR A 256 -2.54 5.78 -8.24
C TYR A 256 -1.86 5.95 -6.89
N THR A 257 -0.62 6.38 -6.91
CA THR A 257 0.16 6.82 -5.75
C THR A 257 0.57 8.29 -5.86
N ARG A 258 1.47 8.78 -4.99
CA ARG A 258 1.98 10.16 -4.95
C ARG A 258 0.89 11.18 -4.68
N ILE A 259 0.10 10.91 -3.67
CA ILE A 259 -1.01 11.77 -3.24
C ILE A 259 -0.55 13.19 -2.83
N THR A 260 0.73 13.39 -2.53
CA THR A 260 1.34 14.70 -2.27
C THR A 260 1.33 15.62 -3.49
N ASP A 261 1.39 15.05 -4.69
CA ASP A 261 1.30 15.80 -5.95
C ASP A 261 -0.14 15.83 -6.49
N LYS A 262 -1.01 16.50 -5.74
CA LYS A 262 -2.44 16.56 -6.08
C LYS A 262 -2.75 17.09 -7.47
N GLY A 263 -1.88 17.93 -8.03
CA GLY A 263 -2.06 18.46 -9.39
C GLY A 263 -1.90 17.37 -10.44
N ASP A 264 -0.92 16.50 -10.22
CA ASP A 264 -0.65 15.36 -11.10
C ASP A 264 -1.76 14.31 -10.98
N VAL A 265 -2.12 13.91 -9.77
CA VAL A 265 -3.22 12.96 -9.52
C VAL A 265 -4.53 13.43 -10.15
N LEU A 266 -4.92 14.69 -9.95
CA LEU A 266 -6.15 15.22 -10.54
C LEU A 266 -6.10 15.26 -12.07
N ASN A 267 -4.94 15.51 -12.67
CA ASN A 267 -4.76 15.44 -14.11
C ASN A 267 -4.91 14.01 -14.64
N LEU A 268 -4.33 13.02 -13.95
CA LEU A 268 -4.49 11.60 -14.31
C LEU A 268 -5.96 11.18 -14.27
N VAL A 269 -6.68 11.51 -13.19
CA VAL A 269 -8.12 11.21 -13.10
C VAL A 269 -8.93 11.92 -14.20
N SER A 270 -8.59 13.19 -14.52
CA SER A 270 -9.22 13.91 -15.64
C SER A 270 -9.07 13.14 -16.96
N GLN A 271 -7.86 12.63 -17.23
CA GLN A 271 -7.59 11.88 -18.46
C GLN A 271 -8.45 10.61 -18.56
N LEU A 272 -8.67 9.88 -17.45
CA LEU A 272 -9.57 8.72 -17.44
C LEU A 272 -11.00 9.10 -17.81
N VAL A 273 -11.52 10.15 -17.16
CA VAL A 273 -12.90 10.63 -17.37
C VAL A 273 -13.09 11.21 -18.78
N ASP A 274 -12.17 12.05 -19.22
CA ASP A 274 -12.24 12.71 -20.54
C ASP A 274 -12.15 11.71 -21.70
N ASN A 275 -11.46 10.59 -21.49
CA ASN A 275 -11.38 9.49 -22.46
C ASN A 275 -12.53 8.48 -22.32
N GLY A 276 -13.46 8.70 -21.40
CA GLY A 276 -14.65 7.86 -21.23
C GLY A 276 -14.32 6.43 -20.77
N LEU A 277 -13.35 6.28 -19.87
CA LEU A 277 -13.11 4.99 -19.20
C LEU A 277 -14.31 4.68 -18.29
N ASP A 278 -14.81 3.45 -18.36
CA ASP A 278 -15.78 2.93 -17.41
C ASP A 278 -15.04 2.38 -16.18
N PHE A 279 -15.18 3.07 -15.05
CA PHE A 279 -14.64 2.69 -13.76
C PHE A 279 -15.46 3.33 -12.63
N ASP A 280 -15.40 2.77 -11.43
CA ASP A 280 -16.21 3.18 -10.28
C ASP A 280 -15.43 4.00 -9.27
N MET A 281 -14.18 3.62 -9.00
CA MET A 281 -13.39 4.12 -7.89
C MET A 281 -11.97 4.51 -8.29
N ILE A 282 -11.44 5.47 -7.54
CA ILE A 282 -9.99 5.75 -7.49
C ILE A 282 -9.45 5.23 -6.15
N GLY A 283 -8.50 4.31 -6.23
CA GLY A 283 -7.67 3.91 -5.10
C GLY A 283 -6.39 4.74 -5.05
N MET A 284 -5.97 5.13 -3.85
CA MET A 284 -4.72 5.88 -3.63
C MET A 284 -3.83 5.13 -2.66
N SER A 285 -2.52 5.07 -2.92
CA SER A 285 -1.54 4.76 -1.89
C SER A 285 -1.31 6.00 -1.03
N TYR A 286 -1.27 5.81 0.28
CA TYR A 286 -0.91 6.82 1.25
C TYR A 286 -0.14 6.18 2.41
N TYR A 287 1.13 6.48 2.47
CA TYR A 287 2.01 6.06 3.57
C TYR A 287 2.38 7.28 4.40
N PRO A 288 1.92 7.39 5.67
CA PRO A 288 2.09 8.60 6.48
C PRO A 288 3.53 9.08 6.59
N PHE A 289 4.50 8.17 6.55
CA PHE A 289 5.93 8.45 6.64
C PHE A 289 6.56 8.93 5.31
N TRP A 290 5.83 8.85 4.17
CA TRP A 290 6.29 9.31 2.86
C TRP A 290 5.40 10.40 2.26
N ASP A 291 4.09 10.33 2.47
CA ASP A 291 3.09 11.05 1.69
C ASP A 291 2.54 12.29 2.41
N GLY A 292 3.19 12.72 3.48
CA GLY A 292 2.86 13.97 4.16
C GLY A 292 1.60 13.89 5.03
N SER A 293 0.91 15.02 5.18
CA SER A 293 -0.14 15.16 6.19
C SER A 293 -1.46 14.50 5.81
N LEU A 294 -2.22 14.05 6.85
CA LEU A 294 -3.61 13.60 6.73
C LEU A 294 -4.51 14.66 6.07
N ASP A 295 -4.30 15.94 6.36
CA ASP A 295 -5.06 17.04 5.75
C ASP A 295 -4.90 17.11 4.23
N ASN A 296 -3.66 16.89 3.73
CA ASN A 296 -3.42 16.86 2.29
C ASN A 296 -4.08 15.64 1.65
N MET A 297 -3.94 14.47 2.24
CA MET A 297 -4.61 13.23 1.79
C MET A 297 -6.13 13.43 1.72
N LYS A 298 -6.74 13.88 2.82
CA LYS A 298 -8.17 14.21 2.91
C LYS A 298 -8.58 15.15 1.77
N ARG A 299 -7.85 16.25 1.58
CA ARG A 299 -8.17 17.23 0.54
C ARG A 299 -8.09 16.67 -0.87
N VAL A 300 -7.16 15.78 -1.16
CA VAL A 300 -7.06 15.12 -2.48
C VAL A 300 -8.26 14.20 -2.71
N LEU A 301 -8.64 13.39 -1.72
CA LEU A 301 -9.82 12.51 -1.82
C LEU A 301 -11.12 13.33 -2.04
N GLU A 302 -11.31 14.42 -1.29
CA GLU A 302 -12.43 15.34 -1.51
C GLU A 302 -12.45 15.91 -2.93
N LEU A 303 -11.30 16.38 -3.44
CA LEU A 303 -11.21 16.98 -4.77
C LEU A 303 -11.52 16.00 -5.90
N ILE A 304 -11.14 14.75 -5.77
CA ILE A 304 -11.49 13.70 -6.75
C ILE A 304 -13.01 13.53 -6.80
N GLN A 305 -13.66 13.43 -5.64
CA GLN A 305 -15.12 13.28 -5.54
C GLN A 305 -15.86 14.52 -6.06
N GLU A 306 -15.42 15.72 -5.62
CA GLU A 306 -16.03 17.00 -6.01
C GLU A 306 -15.99 17.22 -7.53
N ARG A 307 -14.86 16.91 -8.18
CA ARG A 307 -14.63 17.23 -9.60
C ARG A 307 -15.11 16.15 -10.55
N TYR A 308 -14.93 14.89 -10.17
CA TYR A 308 -15.14 13.77 -11.07
C TYR A 308 -16.28 12.84 -10.64
N GLN A 309 -16.85 13.07 -9.45
CA GLN A 309 -17.95 12.26 -8.89
C GLN A 309 -17.60 10.76 -8.84
N LYS A 310 -16.33 10.46 -8.60
CA LYS A 310 -15.85 9.10 -8.42
C LYS A 310 -15.70 8.78 -6.94
N LYS A 311 -16.05 7.57 -6.56
CA LYS A 311 -15.76 7.03 -5.22
C LYS A 311 -14.25 6.99 -5.00
N VAL A 312 -13.80 7.13 -3.75
CA VAL A 312 -12.38 7.12 -3.37
C VAL A 312 -12.16 6.25 -2.15
N PHE A 313 -10.98 5.67 -2.04
CA PHE A 313 -10.51 4.97 -0.85
C PHE A 313 -8.98 4.91 -0.87
N LEU A 314 -8.35 4.47 0.23
CA LEU A 314 -6.93 4.16 0.22
C LEU A 314 -6.73 2.69 -0.14
N ALA A 315 -6.09 2.45 -1.28
CA ALA A 315 -5.73 1.11 -1.73
C ALA A 315 -4.54 0.54 -0.95
N GLU A 316 -3.69 1.43 -0.41
CA GLU A 316 -2.54 1.05 0.40
C GLU A 316 -2.26 2.07 1.49
N THR A 317 -1.97 1.57 2.69
CA THR A 317 -1.38 2.31 3.82
C THR A 317 -0.74 1.32 4.77
N SER A 318 0.27 1.73 5.52
CA SER A 318 0.85 0.94 6.62
C SER A 318 1.62 1.81 7.59
N TYR A 319 2.02 1.23 8.72
CA TYR A 319 2.89 1.89 9.70
C TYR A 319 3.64 0.86 10.57
N ALA A 320 4.87 1.20 10.97
CA ALA A 320 5.70 0.30 11.76
C ALA A 320 5.27 0.24 13.23
N TYR A 321 5.24 -0.98 13.78
CA TYR A 321 5.06 -1.18 15.23
C TYR A 321 6.38 -1.27 16.00
N THR A 322 7.50 -1.36 15.29
CA THR A 322 8.86 -1.41 15.84
C THR A 322 9.87 -0.94 14.80
N LEU A 323 11.08 -0.57 15.22
CA LEU A 323 12.22 -0.32 14.33
C LEU A 323 13.16 -1.53 14.21
N GLU A 324 12.83 -2.65 14.85
CA GLU A 324 13.60 -3.88 14.74
C GLU A 324 13.41 -4.51 13.34
N ASP A 325 14.44 -5.21 12.89
CA ASP A 325 14.49 -5.96 11.64
C ASP A 325 14.55 -7.46 12.00
N GLY A 326 13.51 -8.20 11.63
CA GLY A 326 13.34 -9.59 12.05
C GLY A 326 14.10 -10.61 11.23
N ASP A 327 14.41 -10.30 9.96
CA ASP A 327 15.08 -11.22 9.04
C ASP A 327 16.48 -10.79 8.58
N GLY A 328 16.91 -9.59 8.96
CA GLY A 328 18.23 -9.05 8.63
C GLY A 328 18.36 -8.48 7.21
N SER A 329 17.26 -8.35 6.48
CA SER A 329 17.22 -7.80 5.11
C SER A 329 17.21 -6.27 5.08
N GLY A 330 16.75 -5.65 6.17
CA GLY A 330 16.57 -4.21 6.31
C GLY A 330 15.18 -3.73 5.91
N ASN A 331 14.64 -2.79 6.69
CA ASN A 331 13.28 -2.30 6.56
C ASN A 331 13.19 -0.97 5.83
N SER A 332 12.12 -0.77 5.05
CA SER A 332 11.78 0.50 4.39
C SER A 332 11.44 1.60 5.41
N PHE A 333 10.85 1.22 6.54
CA PHE A 333 10.67 2.03 7.73
C PHE A 333 11.62 1.49 8.82
N GLY A 334 12.89 1.89 8.79
CA GLY A 334 13.94 1.26 9.58
C GLY A 334 14.65 2.16 10.56
N SER A 335 14.25 3.43 10.71
CA SER A 335 14.97 4.40 11.52
C SER A 335 14.06 5.45 12.18
N GLU A 336 14.56 6.09 13.24
CA GLU A 336 13.88 7.21 13.91
C GLU A 336 13.53 8.38 12.95
N SER A 337 14.23 8.52 11.83
CA SER A 337 13.91 9.55 10.84
C SER A 337 12.66 9.26 10.01
N ASP A 338 12.18 8.04 10.05
CA ASP A 338 10.97 7.60 9.33
C ASP A 338 9.72 7.76 10.21
N VAL A 339 9.91 7.96 11.54
CA VAL A 339 8.83 8.13 12.51
C VAL A 339 8.11 9.44 12.29
N VAL A 340 6.79 9.39 12.16
CA VAL A 340 5.92 10.57 12.04
C VAL A 340 5.70 11.19 13.41
N ASP A 341 5.82 12.51 13.50
CA ASP A 341 5.61 13.26 14.76
C ASP A 341 4.24 12.93 15.38
N GLY A 342 4.27 12.51 16.63
CA GLY A 342 3.06 12.11 17.37
C GLY A 342 2.71 10.62 17.30
N TYR A 343 3.36 9.85 16.41
CA TYR A 343 3.06 8.42 16.21
C TYR A 343 4.36 7.59 16.34
N PRO A 344 4.77 7.21 17.54
CA PRO A 344 5.99 6.42 17.72
C PRO A 344 5.90 5.07 16.99
N ALA A 345 7.04 4.53 16.55
CA ALA A 345 7.12 3.16 16.02
C ALA A 345 6.90 2.16 17.16
N SER A 346 5.65 1.92 17.48
CA SER A 346 5.17 1.05 18.56
C SER A 346 3.79 0.50 18.22
N VAL A 347 3.35 -0.54 18.91
CA VAL A 347 2.01 -1.12 18.75
C VAL A 347 0.92 -0.06 18.92
N GLU A 348 1.04 0.81 19.92
CA GLU A 348 0.10 1.90 20.16
C GLU A 348 0.17 2.96 19.05
N GLY A 349 1.37 3.35 18.62
CA GLY A 349 1.57 4.33 17.54
C GLY A 349 1.02 3.83 16.20
N GLN A 350 1.23 2.54 15.88
CA GLN A 350 0.62 1.90 14.71
C GLN A 350 -0.91 1.96 14.77
N ALA A 351 -1.52 1.60 15.90
CA ALA A 351 -2.96 1.65 16.06
C ALA A 351 -3.51 3.09 15.93
N THR A 352 -2.84 4.05 16.58
CA THR A 352 -3.26 5.46 16.57
C THR A 352 -3.23 6.06 15.18
N ILE A 353 -2.13 5.89 14.42
CA ILE A 353 -2.05 6.44 13.08
C ILE A 353 -3.09 5.83 12.12
N ILE A 354 -3.35 4.53 12.24
CA ILE A 354 -4.35 3.85 11.40
C ILE A 354 -5.76 4.30 11.76
N HIS A 355 -6.06 4.50 13.05
CA HIS A 355 -7.32 5.11 13.47
C HIS A 355 -7.50 6.50 12.85
N ASP A 356 -6.49 7.37 12.91
CA ASP A 356 -6.56 8.73 12.40
C ASP A 356 -6.62 8.77 10.86
N VAL A 357 -5.93 7.86 10.17
CA VAL A 357 -6.08 7.67 8.72
C VAL A 357 -7.51 7.29 8.36
N CYS A 358 -8.11 6.31 9.04
CA CYS A 358 -9.48 5.90 8.79
C CYS A 358 -10.49 7.01 9.08
N LYS A 359 -10.29 7.76 10.17
CA LYS A 359 -11.09 8.93 10.51
C LYS A 359 -11.02 9.99 9.40
N ALA A 360 -9.82 10.34 8.94
CA ALA A 360 -9.63 11.30 7.88
C ALA A 360 -10.23 10.86 6.53
N VAL A 361 -10.14 9.57 6.20
CA VAL A 361 -10.79 8.98 5.02
C VAL A 361 -12.31 9.06 5.14
N ASN A 362 -12.87 8.70 6.29
CA ASN A 362 -14.31 8.79 6.55
C ASN A 362 -14.82 10.25 6.45
N GLU A 363 -14.12 11.19 7.06
CA GLU A 363 -14.44 12.63 6.99
C GLU A 363 -14.37 13.19 5.57
N ALA A 364 -13.45 12.66 4.73
CA ALA A 364 -13.38 12.99 3.31
C ALA A 364 -14.51 12.36 2.48
N GLY A 365 -15.37 11.53 3.07
CA GLY A 365 -16.37 10.75 2.34
C GLY A 365 -15.80 9.57 1.56
N GLY A 366 -14.58 9.14 1.90
CA GLY A 366 -13.94 7.95 1.34
C GLY A 366 -14.55 6.66 1.88
N LEU A 367 -14.41 5.57 1.12
CA LEU A 367 -15.08 4.30 1.42
C LEU A 367 -14.32 3.41 2.39
N GLY A 368 -13.06 3.70 2.69
CA GLY A 368 -12.23 2.91 3.59
C GLY A 368 -10.77 2.83 3.19
N ILE A 369 -10.08 1.85 3.74
CA ILE A 369 -8.66 1.60 3.49
C ILE A 369 -8.39 0.12 3.22
N PHE A 370 -7.26 -0.17 2.56
CA PHE A 370 -6.55 -1.44 2.68
C PHE A 370 -5.22 -1.21 3.35
N TYR A 371 -4.96 -1.97 4.41
CA TYR A 371 -3.65 -2.00 5.05
C TYR A 371 -2.74 -2.94 4.24
N TRP A 372 -1.61 -2.43 3.79
CA TRP A 372 -0.72 -3.18 2.91
C TRP A 372 0.09 -4.21 3.70
N GLU A 373 -0.02 -5.48 3.28
CA GLU A 373 0.73 -6.64 3.81
C GLU A 373 0.68 -6.79 5.34
N GLY A 374 -0.53 -6.79 5.90
CA GLY A 374 -0.73 -6.85 7.34
C GLY A 374 -0.31 -8.15 8.02
N ALA A 375 0.08 -9.18 7.26
CA ALA A 375 0.58 -10.45 7.76
C ALA A 375 1.98 -10.81 7.25
N TRP A 376 2.68 -9.94 6.53
CA TRP A 376 4.03 -10.23 6.03
C TRP A 376 5.04 -10.05 7.16
N ILE A 377 5.33 -11.15 7.86
CA ILE A 377 6.29 -11.19 8.97
C ILE A 377 7.62 -11.80 8.51
N PRO A 378 8.72 -11.65 9.27
CA PRO A 378 10.02 -12.13 8.83
C PRO A 378 10.07 -13.66 8.74
N VAL A 379 10.68 -14.17 7.67
CA VAL A 379 11.04 -15.58 7.54
C VAL A 379 12.52 -15.74 7.77
N GLY A 380 12.87 -16.47 8.83
CA GLY A 380 14.24 -16.73 9.23
C GLY A 380 14.65 -16.03 10.52
N ASP A 381 15.91 -15.67 10.64
CA ASP A 381 16.51 -15.04 11.82
C ASP A 381 17.42 -13.88 11.38
N ALA A 382 17.29 -12.72 12.01
CA ALA A 382 18.05 -11.51 11.70
C ALA A 382 19.59 -11.69 11.70
N LYS A 383 20.11 -12.78 12.30
CA LYS A 383 21.54 -13.08 12.39
C LYS A 383 21.98 -14.21 11.49
N ALA A 384 21.05 -14.86 10.80
CA ALA A 384 21.32 -15.96 9.89
C ALA A 384 21.43 -15.48 8.42
N ASP A 385 21.84 -16.37 7.54
CA ASP A 385 21.68 -16.23 6.11
C ASP A 385 20.42 -16.98 5.71
N ASN A 386 19.36 -16.22 5.44
CA ASN A 386 18.03 -16.75 5.14
C ASN A 386 17.78 -16.90 3.62
N SER A 387 18.75 -16.56 2.78
CA SER A 387 18.58 -16.52 1.31
C SER A 387 18.02 -17.82 0.74
N ALA A 388 18.42 -18.98 1.28
CA ALA A 388 17.95 -20.27 0.79
C ALA A 388 16.42 -20.47 0.96
N VAL A 389 15.84 -20.04 2.08
CA VAL A 389 14.40 -20.16 2.31
C VAL A 389 13.62 -19.14 1.49
N TRP A 390 14.12 -17.92 1.35
CA TRP A 390 13.51 -16.91 0.50
C TRP A 390 13.48 -17.30 -0.97
N GLU A 391 14.58 -17.91 -1.47
CA GLU A 391 14.68 -18.45 -2.83
C GLU A 391 13.72 -19.64 -3.05
N GLU A 392 13.63 -20.55 -2.08
CA GLU A 392 12.83 -21.77 -2.21
C GLU A 392 11.34 -21.49 -2.23
N PHE A 393 10.85 -20.61 -1.32
CA PHE A 393 9.41 -20.38 -1.13
C PHE A 393 8.91 -19.06 -1.69
N GLY A 394 9.78 -18.09 -1.96
CA GLY A 394 9.39 -16.76 -2.43
C GLY A 394 8.86 -15.84 -1.33
N SER A 395 9.19 -16.11 -0.06
CA SER A 395 8.71 -15.35 1.11
C SER A 395 9.41 -14.01 1.30
N GLY A 396 10.57 -13.80 0.66
CA GLY A 396 11.22 -12.49 0.61
C GLY A 396 10.62 -11.57 -0.46
N TRP A 397 11.12 -10.33 -0.51
CA TRP A 397 10.70 -9.34 -1.50
C TRP A 397 10.93 -9.80 -2.94
N ALA A 398 12.07 -10.43 -3.23
CA ALA A 398 12.44 -10.98 -4.51
C ALA A 398 13.39 -12.17 -4.34
N SER A 399 13.32 -13.12 -5.25
CA SER A 399 14.36 -14.14 -5.46
C SER A 399 15.35 -13.70 -6.54
N SER A 400 16.52 -14.33 -6.61
CA SER A 400 17.48 -14.10 -7.68
C SER A 400 16.96 -14.50 -9.08
N PHE A 401 15.94 -15.37 -9.14
CA PHE A 401 15.30 -15.81 -10.39
C PHE A 401 14.49 -14.70 -11.10
N ALA A 402 14.11 -13.64 -10.39
CA ALA A 402 13.45 -12.49 -10.99
C ALA A 402 14.43 -11.56 -11.74
N ALA A 403 15.75 -11.75 -11.62
CA ALA A 403 16.75 -10.82 -12.12
C ALA A 403 16.72 -10.60 -13.64
N ASP A 404 16.35 -11.60 -14.43
CA ASP A 404 16.24 -11.48 -15.88
C ASP A 404 15.00 -10.70 -16.32
N TYR A 405 13.91 -10.78 -15.54
CA TYR A 405 12.68 -10.05 -15.77
C TYR A 405 12.75 -8.60 -15.27
N ASP A 406 13.32 -8.39 -14.11
CA ASP A 406 13.49 -7.08 -13.45
C ASP A 406 14.98 -6.82 -13.09
N PRO A 407 15.84 -6.56 -14.07
CA PRO A 407 17.28 -6.40 -13.84
C PRO A 407 17.65 -5.14 -13.07
N GLU A 408 16.77 -4.14 -13.05
CA GLU A 408 17.03 -2.85 -12.41
C GLU A 408 16.81 -2.89 -10.89
N GLN A 409 15.92 -3.75 -10.42
CA GLN A 409 15.57 -3.90 -9.00
C GLN A 409 15.92 -5.30 -8.50
N ALA A 410 15.20 -6.35 -8.87
CA ALA A 410 15.45 -7.71 -8.43
C ALA A 410 16.85 -8.21 -8.83
N GLY A 411 17.38 -7.79 -9.96
CA GLY A 411 18.77 -8.08 -10.36
C GLY A 411 19.84 -7.46 -9.47
N LYS A 412 19.47 -6.51 -8.61
CA LYS A 412 20.41 -5.79 -7.71
C LYS A 412 20.09 -5.99 -6.24
N TYR A 413 18.81 -6.08 -5.91
CA TYR A 413 18.27 -6.01 -4.55
C TYR A 413 17.27 -7.14 -4.34
N TYR A 414 17.71 -8.37 -4.25
CA TYR A 414 16.86 -9.48 -3.84
C TYR A 414 17.14 -9.83 -2.38
N GLY A 415 16.16 -10.42 -1.69
CA GLY A 415 16.32 -10.77 -0.29
C GLY A 415 15.01 -10.93 0.44
N GLY A 416 15.04 -10.72 1.75
CA GLY A 416 13.92 -10.87 2.66
C GLY A 416 12.88 -9.77 2.58
N CYS A 417 12.03 -9.72 3.59
CA CYS A 417 10.95 -8.76 3.67
C CYS A 417 11.44 -7.40 4.16
N SER A 418 11.23 -6.34 3.38
CA SER A 418 11.54 -4.97 3.83
C SER A 418 10.35 -4.30 4.54
N TRP A 419 9.32 -5.06 4.90
CA TRP A 419 8.07 -4.61 5.54
C TRP A 419 7.71 -5.37 6.80
N ASP A 420 8.54 -6.26 7.26
CA ASP A 420 8.27 -7.21 8.33
C ASP A 420 7.88 -6.55 9.67
N ASN A 421 8.34 -5.33 9.91
CA ASN A 421 8.05 -4.54 11.09
C ASN A 421 6.77 -3.69 10.99
N GLN A 422 6.01 -3.83 9.90
CA GLN A 422 4.75 -3.12 9.67
C GLN A 422 3.52 -4.04 9.73
N ALA A 423 3.70 -5.35 9.88
CA ALA A 423 2.59 -6.30 10.03
C ALA A 423 1.78 -6.04 11.32
N PHE A 424 0.57 -6.59 11.41
CA PHE A 424 -0.23 -6.64 12.64
C PHE A 424 0.05 -7.89 13.48
N PHE A 425 1.13 -8.57 13.19
CA PHE A 425 1.65 -9.72 13.94
C PHE A 425 3.09 -9.44 14.33
N ASP A 426 3.49 -9.95 15.49
CA ASP A 426 4.89 -9.92 15.86
C ASP A 426 5.72 -10.91 15.02
N PHE A 427 7.04 -10.88 15.14
CA PHE A 427 7.96 -11.73 14.37
C PHE A 427 7.79 -13.23 14.63
N THR A 428 6.90 -13.61 15.55
CA THR A 428 6.58 -15.00 15.89
C THR A 428 5.18 -15.42 15.49
N GLY A 429 4.43 -14.52 14.81
CA GLY A 429 3.10 -14.79 14.26
C GLY A 429 1.95 -14.59 15.26
N HIS A 430 2.20 -13.95 16.43
CA HIS A 430 1.13 -13.58 17.35
C HIS A 430 0.56 -12.21 16.99
N PRO A 431 -0.78 -12.05 16.99
CA PRO A 431 -1.40 -10.78 16.67
C PRO A 431 -1.05 -9.71 17.71
N LEU A 432 -0.75 -8.51 17.24
CA LEU A 432 -0.52 -7.34 18.07
C LEU A 432 -1.85 -6.73 18.53
N ASP A 433 -1.86 -6.08 19.68
CA ASP A 433 -3.05 -5.36 20.18
C ASP A 433 -3.53 -4.29 19.19
N SER A 434 -2.64 -3.74 18.36
CA SER A 434 -3.00 -2.77 17.31
C SER A 434 -3.98 -3.31 16.27
N LEU A 435 -4.06 -4.63 16.05
CA LEU A 435 -5.02 -5.21 15.12
C LEU A 435 -6.48 -4.98 15.56
N HIS A 436 -6.73 -4.81 16.87
CA HIS A 436 -8.06 -4.46 17.38
C HIS A 436 -8.56 -3.08 16.91
N VAL A 437 -7.71 -2.26 16.30
CA VAL A 437 -8.12 -0.94 15.80
C VAL A 437 -9.32 -1.02 14.87
N PHE A 438 -9.42 -2.07 14.02
CA PHE A 438 -10.54 -2.26 13.10
C PHE A 438 -11.87 -2.55 13.81
N GLU A 439 -11.85 -3.28 14.92
CA GLU A 439 -13.01 -3.50 15.76
C GLU A 439 -13.39 -2.23 16.54
N TYR A 440 -12.40 -1.56 17.16
CA TYR A 440 -12.64 -0.41 18.02
C TYR A 440 -13.11 0.81 17.25
N MET A 441 -12.61 1.06 16.04
CA MET A 441 -13.13 2.13 15.18
C MET A 441 -14.64 2.06 14.96
N ARG A 442 -15.22 0.86 15.05
CA ARG A 442 -16.67 0.65 14.84
C ARG A 442 -17.46 0.70 16.13
N ASN A 443 -16.94 0.11 17.20
CA ASN A 443 -17.68 -0.21 18.41
C ASN A 443 -17.19 0.54 19.67
N GLY A 444 -15.98 1.12 19.61
CA GLY A 444 -15.21 1.51 20.79
C GLY A 444 -14.76 0.27 21.59
N LYS A 445 -13.81 0.47 22.51
CA LYS A 445 -13.31 -0.58 23.42
C LYS A 445 -14.22 -0.73 24.62
#